data_4f8dbbcf1021f4c8438b4ac26ad0caad
#
_entry.id   4f8dbbcf1021f4c8438b4ac26ad0caad
#
_cell.length_a   1.000
_cell.length_b   1.000
_cell.length_c   1.000
_cell.angle_alpha   90.00
_cell.angle_beta   90.00
_cell.angle_gamma   90.00
#
_symmetry.space_group_name_H-M   'P 1'
#
loop_
_entity.id
_entity.type
_entity.pdbx_description
1 polymer ?
#
loop_
_entity_poly.entity_id
_entity_poly.type
_entity_poly.pdbx_seq_one_letter_code
_entity_poly.pdbx_strand_id
1 'polypeptide(L)'
;MIDEATSLRYLYWYNSKDGCNAVDFVKRARKYFPFEIKMIQTDNGREFTNRYVNTRAISMLDRYLLKEGIEHKLTKPATPWHNGRVERSHRTDDKFFYSRLSFYDLNDLREQGKVWLRKYQNMYQRKYNYLSPMEVWKEYKITGKHPIYDDKANSSECK
;
A
#
# COMPACT_ATOMS: atom_id res chain seq x y z
N MET A 1 -0.81 2.59 2.20
CA MET A 1 0.13 1.80 1.36
C MET A 1 -0.35 0.37 1.28
N ILE A 2 -0.24 -0.27 0.13
CA ILE A 2 -0.63 -1.67 -0.07
C ILE A 2 0.46 -2.36 -0.90
N ASP A 3 0.84 -3.57 -0.50
CA ASP A 3 1.76 -4.40 -1.28
C ASP A 3 1.04 -5.05 -2.46
N GLU A 4 1.64 -5.00 -3.64
CA GLU A 4 1.00 -5.50 -4.86
C GLU A 4 0.93 -7.03 -4.92
N ALA A 5 1.91 -7.72 -4.39
CA ALA A 5 1.94 -9.18 -4.42
C ALA A 5 0.93 -9.77 -3.43
N THR A 6 1.03 -9.42 -2.16
CA THR A 6 0.28 -10.06 -1.09
C THR A 6 -0.99 -9.33 -0.69
N SER A 7 -1.15 -8.04 -1.08
CA SER A 7 -2.16 -7.11 -0.54
C SER A 7 -2.05 -6.84 0.95
N LEU A 8 -0.92 -7.16 1.59
CA LEU A 8 -0.63 -6.62 2.89
C LEU A 8 -0.68 -5.10 2.84
N ARG A 9 -1.24 -4.48 3.87
CA ARG A 9 -1.55 -3.07 3.85
C ARG A 9 -1.11 -2.39 5.13
N TYR A 10 -0.71 -1.11 5.01
CA TYR A 10 -0.47 -0.21 6.12
C TYR A 10 -1.35 1.03 5.99
N LEU A 11 -1.97 1.47 7.10
CA LEU A 11 -2.80 2.66 7.22
C LEU A 11 -2.32 3.52 8.39
N TYR A 12 -2.34 4.81 8.17
CA TYR A 12 -2.13 5.81 9.22
C TYR A 12 -2.77 7.13 8.80
N TRP A 13 -3.26 7.91 9.73
CA TRP A 13 -4.01 9.14 9.48
C TRP A 13 -3.28 10.36 10.04
N TYR A 14 -3.29 11.43 9.28
CA TYR A 14 -2.69 12.73 9.60
C TYR A 14 -3.72 13.84 9.51
N ASN A 15 -3.48 14.97 10.21
CA ASN A 15 -4.33 16.15 10.16
C ASN A 15 -4.14 16.93 8.85
N SER A 16 -2.99 16.78 8.20
CA SER A 16 -2.65 17.51 6.97
C SER A 16 -2.06 16.58 5.92
N LYS A 17 -2.19 17.01 4.67
CA LYS A 17 -1.66 16.32 3.49
C LYS A 17 -0.44 17.10 2.99
N ASP A 18 0.73 16.77 3.51
CA ASP A 18 1.99 17.44 3.20
C ASP A 18 3.17 16.46 3.04
N GLY A 19 4.30 16.97 2.53
CA GLY A 19 5.49 16.17 2.27
C GLY A 19 6.15 15.60 3.53
N CYS A 20 6.05 16.27 4.68
CA CYS A 20 6.60 15.77 5.95
C CYS A 20 5.83 14.53 6.39
N ASN A 21 4.51 14.59 6.32
CA ASN A 21 3.63 13.48 6.66
C ASN A 21 3.78 12.32 5.67
N ALA A 22 4.02 12.59 4.39
CA ALA A 22 4.33 11.56 3.41
C ALA A 22 5.63 10.80 3.77
N VAL A 23 6.67 11.51 4.17
CA VAL A 23 7.93 10.89 4.62
C VAL A 23 7.73 10.10 5.93
N ASP A 24 7.04 10.65 6.93
CA ASP A 24 6.74 9.95 8.18
C ASP A 24 5.92 8.67 7.92
N PHE A 25 4.93 8.75 7.03
CA PHE A 25 4.13 7.59 6.62
C PHE A 25 4.99 6.45 6.05
N VAL A 26 5.93 6.77 5.16
CA VAL A 26 6.85 5.76 4.60
C VAL A 26 7.76 5.19 5.66
N LYS A 27 8.31 6.02 6.57
CA LYS A 27 9.13 5.55 7.70
C LYS A 27 8.37 4.56 8.59
N ARG A 28 7.11 4.84 8.89
CA ARG A 28 6.24 3.94 9.67
C ARG A 28 5.92 2.66 8.91
N ALA A 29 5.59 2.77 7.63
CA ALA A 29 5.30 1.62 6.77
C ALA A 29 6.49 0.67 6.68
N ARG A 30 7.72 1.18 6.52
CA ARG A 30 8.95 0.38 6.51
C ARG A 30 9.18 -0.40 7.81
N LYS A 31 8.78 0.16 8.95
CA LYS A 31 8.84 -0.55 10.25
C LYS A 31 7.74 -1.58 10.42
N TYR A 32 6.62 -1.37 9.74
CA TYR A 32 5.45 -2.22 9.86
C TYR A 32 5.50 -3.45 8.96
N PHE A 33 5.92 -3.29 7.70
CA PHE A 33 5.98 -4.40 6.77
C PHE A 33 7.08 -5.39 7.17
N PRO A 34 6.82 -6.71 7.07
CA PRO A 34 7.78 -7.75 7.43
C PRO A 34 8.83 -8.01 6.35
N PHE A 35 8.92 -7.13 5.35
CA PHE A 35 9.84 -7.19 4.22
C PHE A 35 10.37 -5.80 3.87
N GLU A 36 11.47 -5.78 3.12
CA GLU A 36 12.05 -4.53 2.62
C GLU A 36 11.22 -3.96 1.47
N ILE A 37 10.97 -2.64 1.53
CA ILE A 37 10.29 -1.91 0.45
C ILE A 37 11.35 -1.44 -0.54
N LYS A 38 11.36 -1.99 -1.75
CA LYS A 38 12.31 -1.63 -2.82
C LYS A 38 11.78 -0.54 -3.75
N MET A 39 10.46 -0.48 -3.92
CA MET A 39 9.81 0.47 -4.81
C MET A 39 8.51 0.97 -4.17
N ILE A 40 8.22 2.24 -4.33
CA ILE A 40 6.94 2.86 -3.94
C ILE A 40 6.34 3.53 -5.17
N GLN A 41 5.09 3.21 -5.47
CA GLN A 41 4.31 3.91 -6.47
C GLN A 41 3.32 4.85 -5.80
N THR A 42 3.28 6.11 -6.26
CA THR A 42 2.29 7.11 -5.84
C THR A 42 1.57 7.70 -7.05
N ASP A 43 0.48 8.40 -6.79
CA ASP A 43 -0.05 9.37 -7.74
C ASP A 43 0.84 10.63 -7.81
N ASN A 44 0.41 11.62 -8.60
CA ASN A 44 1.16 12.84 -8.85
C ASN A 44 0.81 13.96 -7.84
N GLY A 45 0.35 13.61 -6.64
CA GLY A 45 0.03 14.57 -5.59
C GLY A 45 1.26 15.41 -5.19
N ARG A 46 1.05 16.69 -4.87
CA ARG A 46 2.14 17.61 -4.48
C ARG A 46 2.87 17.18 -3.20
N GLU A 47 2.22 16.43 -2.35
CA GLU A 47 2.80 15.82 -1.16
C GLU A 47 3.84 14.75 -1.48
N PHE A 48 3.76 14.14 -2.67
CA PHE A 48 4.65 13.07 -3.10
C PHE A 48 5.74 13.54 -4.05
N THR A 49 5.42 14.47 -4.98
CA THR A 49 6.37 14.86 -6.01
C THR A 49 6.20 16.30 -6.49
N ASN A 50 7.32 16.91 -6.90
CA ASN A 50 7.36 18.20 -7.56
C ASN A 50 7.54 18.10 -9.09
N ARG A 51 7.55 16.90 -9.67
CA ARG A 51 7.88 16.69 -11.10
C ARG A 51 6.96 17.42 -12.06
N TYR A 52 5.73 17.73 -11.62
CA TYR A 52 4.73 18.45 -12.43
C TYR A 52 4.51 19.90 -11.96
N VAL A 53 5.35 20.38 -11.06
CA VAL A 53 5.36 21.79 -10.64
C VAL A 53 6.53 22.47 -11.31
N ASN A 54 6.34 23.70 -11.75
CA ASN A 54 7.42 24.50 -12.38
C ASN A 54 8.48 24.91 -11.33
N THR A 55 9.18 23.91 -10.78
CA THR A 55 10.25 24.08 -9.80
C THR A 55 11.35 23.06 -10.05
N ARG A 56 12.59 23.47 -9.82
CA ARG A 56 13.76 22.55 -9.81
C ARG A 56 13.94 21.81 -8.48
N ALA A 57 13.13 22.14 -7.48
CA ALA A 57 13.25 21.54 -6.16
C ALA A 57 12.75 20.09 -6.15
N ILE A 58 13.56 19.18 -5.63
CA ILE A 58 13.19 17.80 -5.39
C ILE A 58 12.22 17.76 -4.21
N SER A 59 11.12 16.98 -4.29
CA SER A 59 10.18 16.83 -3.17
C SER A 59 10.84 16.22 -1.94
N MET A 60 10.25 16.43 -0.77
CA MET A 60 10.76 15.82 0.47
C MET A 60 10.73 14.30 0.40
N LEU A 61 9.66 13.73 -0.17
CA LEU A 61 9.54 12.30 -0.33
C LEU A 61 10.59 11.75 -1.33
N ASP A 62 10.73 12.35 -2.52
CA ASP A 62 11.73 11.94 -3.50
C ASP A 62 13.15 11.94 -2.89
N ARG A 63 13.48 12.99 -2.12
CA ARG A 63 14.78 13.11 -1.44
C ARG A 63 14.98 12.00 -0.41
N TYR A 64 13.95 11.71 0.38
CA TYR A 64 14.00 10.64 1.36
C TYR A 64 14.16 9.27 0.70
N LEU A 65 13.36 8.97 -0.32
CA LEU A 65 13.40 7.69 -1.03
C LEU A 65 14.75 7.46 -1.72
N LEU A 66 15.29 8.50 -2.37
CA LEU A 66 16.62 8.46 -2.97
C LEU A 66 17.71 8.12 -1.93
N LYS A 67 17.66 8.78 -0.76
CA LYS A 67 18.60 8.50 0.34
C LYS A 67 18.53 7.06 0.85
N GLU A 68 17.35 6.48 0.88
CA GLU A 68 17.10 5.12 1.36
C GLU A 68 17.26 4.05 0.28
N GLY A 69 17.60 4.43 -0.97
CA GLY A 69 17.73 3.50 -2.09
C GLY A 69 16.40 2.90 -2.57
N ILE A 70 15.28 3.58 -2.30
CA ILE A 70 13.94 3.13 -2.68
C ILE A 70 13.55 3.80 -4.00
N GLU A 71 13.16 3.02 -4.99
CA GLU A 71 12.67 3.54 -6.27
C GLU A 71 11.31 4.23 -6.09
N HIS A 72 11.19 5.46 -6.61
CA HIS A 72 9.91 6.19 -6.65
C HIS A 72 9.30 6.19 -8.04
N LYS A 73 8.20 5.46 -8.21
CA LYS A 73 7.45 5.37 -9.45
C LYS A 73 6.18 6.22 -9.37
N LEU A 74 5.98 7.08 -10.36
CA LEU A 74 4.76 7.85 -10.47
C LEU A 74 3.76 7.16 -11.40
N THR A 75 2.49 7.21 -11.04
CA THR A 75 1.40 6.78 -11.93
C THR A 75 1.38 7.67 -13.17
N LYS A 76 1.33 7.06 -14.35
CA LYS A 76 1.17 7.83 -15.60
C LYS A 76 -0.18 8.56 -15.56
N PRO A 77 -0.23 9.83 -16.00
CA PRO A 77 -1.49 10.55 -16.18
C PRO A 77 -2.47 9.73 -17.04
N ALA A 78 -3.75 9.82 -16.74
CA ALA A 78 -4.84 9.13 -17.45
C ALA A 78 -4.73 7.58 -17.50
N THR A 79 -4.07 6.94 -16.51
CA THR A 79 -4.01 5.47 -16.40
C THR A 79 -4.65 4.98 -15.08
N PRO A 80 -6.00 5.05 -14.94
CA PRO A 80 -6.68 4.71 -13.69
C PRO A 80 -6.47 3.25 -13.26
N TRP A 81 -6.23 2.34 -14.20
CA TRP A 81 -5.99 0.92 -13.88
C TRP A 81 -4.71 0.67 -13.06
N HIS A 82 -3.73 1.59 -13.07
CA HIS A 82 -2.52 1.49 -12.24
C HIS A 82 -2.81 1.63 -10.73
N ASN A 83 -3.91 2.28 -10.37
CA ASN A 83 -4.33 2.48 -8.98
C ASN A 83 -5.49 1.58 -8.54
N GLY A 84 -5.93 0.65 -9.40
CA GLY A 84 -7.12 -0.18 -9.16
C GLY A 84 -7.10 -0.99 -7.86
N ARG A 85 -5.91 -1.37 -7.34
CA ARG A 85 -5.79 -2.05 -6.04
C ARG A 85 -6.01 -1.09 -4.88
N VAL A 86 -5.44 0.09 -4.96
CA VAL A 86 -5.61 1.16 -3.96
C VAL A 86 -7.07 1.57 -3.90
N GLU A 87 -7.69 1.86 -5.05
CA GLU A 87 -9.12 2.22 -5.15
C GLU A 87 -10.03 1.13 -4.58
N ARG A 88 -9.77 -0.13 -4.88
CA ARG A 88 -10.52 -1.25 -4.30
C ARG A 88 -10.36 -1.33 -2.80
N SER A 89 -9.16 -1.06 -2.29
CA SER A 89 -8.90 -1.04 -0.85
C SER A 89 -9.67 0.11 -0.17
N HIS A 90 -9.75 1.29 -0.80
CA HIS A 90 -10.55 2.41 -0.31
C HIS A 90 -12.03 2.07 -0.26
N ARG A 91 -12.60 1.48 -1.32
CA ARG A 91 -14.01 1.00 -1.30
C ARG A 91 -14.28 -0.01 -0.17
N THR A 92 -13.30 -0.85 0.14
CA THR A 92 -13.40 -1.78 1.28
C THR A 92 -13.40 -1.03 2.61
N ASP A 93 -12.56 0.01 2.75
CA ASP A 93 -12.54 0.88 3.92
C ASP A 93 -13.85 1.63 4.08
N ASP A 94 -14.37 2.23 3.02
CA ASP A 94 -15.64 2.94 3.05
C ASP A 94 -16.78 2.03 3.51
N LYS A 95 -16.86 0.82 2.94
CA LYS A 95 -17.93 -0.13 3.24
C LYS A 95 -17.88 -0.73 4.65
N PHE A 96 -16.70 -1.02 5.18
CA PHE A 96 -16.54 -1.84 6.39
C PHE A 96 -15.91 -1.12 7.57
N PHE A 97 -15.39 0.08 7.36
CA PHE A 97 -14.76 0.87 8.40
C PHE A 97 -15.45 2.24 8.54
N TYR A 98 -15.33 3.14 7.55
CA TYR A 98 -15.85 4.50 7.68
C TYR A 98 -17.37 4.59 7.77
N SER A 99 -18.12 3.78 7.01
CA SER A 99 -19.60 3.81 7.04
C SER A 99 -20.20 3.15 8.29
N ARG A 100 -19.40 2.44 9.09
CA ARG A 100 -19.88 1.65 10.22
C ARG A 100 -19.44 2.16 11.59
N LEU A 101 -18.48 3.07 11.62
CA LEU A 101 -17.87 3.57 12.84
C LEU A 101 -17.95 5.08 12.89
N SER A 102 -18.04 5.61 14.08
CA SER A 102 -17.91 7.04 14.38
C SER A 102 -16.60 7.26 15.13
N PHE A 103 -15.97 8.40 14.92
CA PHE A 103 -14.67 8.72 15.51
C PHE A 103 -14.78 10.03 16.27
N TYR A 104 -14.28 10.06 17.50
CA TYR A 104 -14.31 11.27 18.35
C TYR A 104 -13.19 12.24 17.97
N ASP A 105 -12.02 11.71 17.71
CA ASP A 105 -10.83 12.47 17.30
C ASP A 105 -9.88 11.62 16.43
N LEU A 106 -8.74 12.21 16.06
CA LEU A 106 -7.73 11.54 15.26
C LEU A 106 -7.08 10.35 15.98
N ASN A 107 -6.95 10.39 17.29
CA ASN A 107 -6.36 9.31 18.06
C ASN A 107 -7.30 8.11 18.11
N ASP A 108 -8.59 8.35 18.36
CA ASP A 108 -9.62 7.32 18.29
C ASP A 108 -9.68 6.69 16.90
N LEU A 109 -9.66 7.49 15.83
CA LEU A 109 -9.56 6.99 14.44
C LEU A 109 -8.34 6.08 14.23
N ARG A 110 -7.18 6.45 14.78
CA ARG A 110 -5.96 5.66 14.69
C ARG A 110 -6.07 4.33 15.46
N GLU A 111 -6.64 4.33 16.64
CA GLU A 111 -6.81 3.09 17.44
C GLU A 111 -7.80 2.15 16.77
N GLN A 112 -8.96 2.64 16.35
CA GLN A 112 -9.95 1.84 15.61
C GLN A 112 -9.35 1.35 14.28
N GLY A 113 -8.55 2.19 13.62
CA GLY A 113 -7.83 1.85 12.39
C GLY A 113 -6.81 0.72 12.55
N LYS A 114 -6.12 0.64 13.70
CA LYS A 114 -5.24 -0.51 14.00
C LYS A 114 -6.02 -1.82 14.10
N VAL A 115 -7.20 -1.78 14.71
CA VAL A 115 -8.09 -2.94 14.81
C VAL A 115 -8.59 -3.33 13.42
N TRP A 116 -9.04 -2.34 12.64
CA TRP A 116 -9.46 -2.54 11.26
C TRP A 116 -8.36 -3.13 10.38
N LEU A 117 -7.15 -2.60 10.48
CA LEU A 117 -6.00 -3.08 9.71
C LEU A 117 -5.71 -4.56 10.00
N ARG A 118 -5.73 -4.98 11.27
CA ARG A 118 -5.60 -6.40 11.65
C ARG A 118 -6.70 -7.26 11.05
N LYS A 119 -7.95 -6.79 11.07
CA LYS A 119 -9.08 -7.48 10.45
C LYS A 119 -8.88 -7.63 8.94
N TYR A 120 -8.48 -6.54 8.25
CA TYR A 120 -8.22 -6.56 6.81
C TYR A 120 -7.11 -7.55 6.43
N GLN A 121 -6.02 -7.61 7.18
CA GLN A 121 -4.89 -8.51 6.92
C GLN A 121 -5.29 -9.99 6.96
N ASN A 122 -6.33 -10.31 7.71
CA ASN A 122 -6.85 -11.67 7.87
C ASN A 122 -8.18 -11.91 7.12
N MET A 123 -8.62 -10.94 6.29
CA MET A 123 -9.83 -11.07 5.49
C MET A 123 -9.55 -11.87 4.22
N TYR A 124 -10.30 -12.93 4.00
CA TYR A 124 -10.20 -13.77 2.81
C TYR A 124 -10.44 -12.99 1.52
N GLN A 125 -9.64 -13.21 0.51
CA GLN A 125 -9.74 -12.55 -0.78
C GLN A 125 -9.90 -13.57 -1.92
N ARG A 126 -10.99 -13.44 -2.68
CA ARG A 126 -11.28 -14.35 -3.80
C ARG A 126 -10.12 -14.46 -4.81
N LYS A 127 -9.40 -13.37 -5.06
CA LYS A 127 -8.25 -13.35 -5.98
C LYS A 127 -7.08 -14.21 -5.54
N TYR A 128 -7.02 -14.59 -4.27
CA TYR A 128 -6.02 -15.45 -3.67
C TYR A 128 -6.58 -16.83 -3.30
N ASN A 129 -7.58 -17.32 -4.03
CA ASN A 129 -8.28 -18.57 -3.73
C ASN A 129 -8.75 -18.63 -2.28
N TYR A 130 -9.30 -17.51 -1.79
CA TYR A 130 -9.77 -17.31 -0.42
C TYR A 130 -8.67 -17.29 0.67
N LEU A 131 -7.39 -17.21 0.30
CA LEU A 131 -6.37 -16.86 1.27
C LEU A 131 -6.46 -15.38 1.66
N SER A 132 -6.11 -15.08 2.88
CA SER A 132 -5.93 -13.71 3.38
C SER A 132 -4.56 -13.14 2.97
N PRO A 133 -4.37 -11.81 2.96
CA PRO A 133 -3.07 -11.20 2.73
C PRO A 133 -1.95 -11.76 3.62
N MET A 134 -2.26 -12.05 4.89
CA MET A 134 -1.31 -12.60 5.84
C MET A 134 -0.93 -14.05 5.52
N GLU A 135 -1.88 -14.86 5.06
CA GLU A 135 -1.62 -16.25 4.65
C GLU A 135 -0.78 -16.29 3.38
N VAL A 136 -1.10 -15.46 2.38
CA VAL A 136 -0.28 -15.32 1.15
C VAL A 136 1.16 -14.93 1.49
N TRP A 137 1.36 -13.99 2.41
CA TRP A 137 2.71 -13.61 2.85
C TRP A 137 3.43 -14.76 3.55
N LYS A 138 2.77 -15.45 4.46
CA LYS A 138 3.36 -16.59 5.20
C LYS A 138 3.80 -17.71 4.25
N GLU A 139 2.96 -18.05 3.29
CA GLU A 139 3.26 -19.06 2.28
C GLU A 139 4.44 -18.65 1.40
N TYR A 140 4.43 -17.40 0.88
CA TYR A 140 5.56 -16.87 0.12
C TYR A 140 6.87 -16.90 0.93
N LYS A 141 6.84 -16.54 2.21
CA LYS A 141 8.01 -16.56 3.10
C LYS A 141 8.58 -17.96 3.28
N ILE A 142 7.74 -18.97 3.33
CA ILE A 142 8.15 -20.38 3.54
C ILE A 142 8.64 -21.01 2.25
N THR A 143 7.90 -20.81 1.15
CA THR A 143 8.13 -21.52 -0.12
C THR A 143 9.03 -20.75 -1.09
N GLY A 144 9.18 -19.44 -0.91
CA GLY A 144 9.79 -18.53 -1.89
C GLY A 144 8.96 -18.32 -3.15
N LYS A 145 7.76 -18.92 -3.24
CA LYS A 145 6.85 -18.87 -4.38
C LYS A 145 5.54 -18.19 -4.00
N HIS A 146 4.99 -17.39 -4.93
CA HIS A 146 3.67 -16.79 -4.72
C HIS A 146 2.59 -17.85 -4.95
N PRO A 147 1.64 -18.07 -4.00
CA PRO A 147 0.70 -19.22 -4.05
C PRO A 147 -0.22 -19.24 -5.26
N ILE A 148 -0.30 -18.14 -6.05
CA ILE A 148 -1.21 -18.01 -7.19
C ILE A 148 -0.49 -17.70 -8.51
N TYR A 149 0.59 -16.91 -8.46
CA TYR A 149 1.23 -16.43 -9.69
C TYR A 149 2.28 -17.39 -10.20
N ASP A 150 2.94 -18.14 -9.34
CA ASP A 150 3.98 -19.09 -9.76
C ASP A 150 3.38 -20.38 -10.37
N ASP A 151 2.15 -20.79 -9.99
CA ASP A 151 1.45 -21.92 -10.60
C ASP A 151 1.01 -21.66 -12.05
N LYS A 152 0.82 -20.37 -12.42
CA LYS A 152 0.43 -20.00 -13.80
C LYS A 152 1.61 -20.00 -14.77
N ALA A 153 2.83 -19.85 -14.29
CA ALA A 153 4.03 -19.96 -15.12
C ALA A 153 4.27 -21.41 -15.59
N ASN A 154 3.94 -22.41 -14.74
CA ASN A 154 4.10 -23.82 -15.06
C ASN A 154 2.97 -24.41 -15.92
N SER A 155 1.80 -23.73 -16.01
CA SER A 155 0.67 -24.21 -16.82
C SER A 155 0.71 -23.75 -18.29
N SER A 156 1.64 -22.87 -18.66
CA SER A 156 1.82 -22.41 -20.05
C SER A 156 2.86 -23.20 -20.85
N GLU A 157 3.56 -24.16 -20.24
CA GLU A 157 4.53 -25.02 -20.92
C GLU A 157 3.97 -26.37 -21.43
N CYS A 158 2.66 -26.60 -21.22
CA CYS A 158 1.97 -27.78 -21.76
C CYS A 158 0.91 -27.37 -22.78
N LYS A 159 1.34 -26.84 -23.92
CA LYS A 159 0.55 -26.85 -25.18
C LYS A 159 1.48 -26.82 -26.38
#